data_6bef3c06a89aa70908b088b896f0ba5d
#
_entry.id   6bef3c06a89aa70908b088b896f0ba5d
#
_cell.length_a   1.000
_cell.length_b   1.000
_cell.length_c   1.000
_cell.angle_alpha   90.00
_cell.angle_beta   90.00
_cell.angle_gamma   90.00
#
_symmetry.space_group_name_H-M   'P 1'
#
loop_
_entity.id
_entity.type
_entity.pdbx_description
1 polymer ?
#
loop_
_entity_poly.entity_id
_entity_poly.type
_entity_poly.pdbx_seq_one_letter_code
_entity_poly.pdbx_strand_id
1 'polypeptide(L)'
;MVKNVAVVSLSAGVLGESFAKHELDIGAKRLADYGLNVRFMPHALAGIEHIKNHPEDRAADLLAAFRDPEIDMILCAIGGDDTYRLAPYLFEYGELETAVSGTDKIFLGFSDTTVNHMMLHKVGVKTFYGQSFLSDVCELGGEMLPYTRRYFEELIQTGTIRAVTPSDTWYEARTDFSPKQAGVPLPAHPDTGFELLQGSPRFSGKILGGCIDTLFDFFDGGRYA
;
A
#
# COMPACT_ATOMS: atom_id res chain seq x y z
N MET A 1 -12.11 2.45 -14.02
CA MET A 1 -12.92 2.21 -12.81
C MET A 1 -12.52 0.83 -12.29
N VAL A 2 -11.99 0.77 -11.08
CA VAL A 2 -11.54 -0.47 -10.42
C VAL A 2 -12.73 -1.35 -10.07
N LYS A 3 -12.63 -2.65 -10.31
CA LYS A 3 -13.60 -3.66 -9.91
C LYS A 3 -12.95 -4.81 -9.14
N ASN A 4 -11.74 -5.18 -9.52
CA ASN A 4 -11.05 -6.33 -8.96
C ASN A 4 -9.73 -5.89 -8.31
N VAL A 5 -9.58 -6.16 -7.02
CA VAL A 5 -8.43 -5.78 -6.21
C VAL A 5 -7.69 -7.03 -5.76
N ALA A 6 -6.40 -7.12 -6.07
CA ALA A 6 -5.50 -8.11 -5.49
C ALA A 6 -4.83 -7.52 -4.25
N VAL A 7 -4.90 -8.21 -3.11
CA VAL A 7 -4.16 -7.87 -1.90
C VAL A 7 -2.90 -8.73 -1.83
N VAL A 8 -1.75 -8.09 -1.62
CA VAL A 8 -0.42 -8.72 -1.56
C VAL A 8 0.32 -8.36 -0.28
N SER A 9 1.00 -9.30 0.34
CA SER A 9 1.90 -9.08 1.48
C SER A 9 3.35 -9.09 1.00
N LEU A 10 3.86 -7.92 0.59
CA LEU A 10 5.20 -7.79 -0.01
C LEU A 10 6.31 -7.54 1.02
N SER A 11 5.96 -7.21 2.25
CA SER A 11 6.91 -6.94 3.34
C SER A 11 6.53 -7.72 4.59
N ALA A 12 5.71 -7.18 5.50
CA ALA A 12 5.28 -7.91 6.69
C ALA A 12 4.04 -8.78 6.44
N GLY A 13 4.00 -9.98 7.05
CA GLY A 13 2.91 -10.95 6.92
C GLY A 13 1.80 -10.81 7.98
N VAL A 14 1.65 -9.64 8.59
CA VAL A 14 0.73 -9.39 9.72
C VAL A 14 -0.71 -9.76 9.38
N LEU A 15 -1.12 -9.55 8.13
CA LEU A 15 -2.49 -9.81 7.69
C LEU A 15 -2.91 -11.29 7.83
N GLY A 16 -1.96 -12.23 7.80
CA GLY A 16 -2.20 -13.67 7.96
C GLY A 16 -2.30 -14.13 9.42
N GLU A 17 -2.05 -13.24 10.39
CA GLU A 17 -2.02 -13.60 11.79
C GLU A 17 -3.43 -13.63 12.42
N SER A 18 -3.63 -14.55 13.35
CA SER A 18 -4.92 -14.70 14.03
C SER A 18 -5.37 -13.44 14.79
N PHE A 19 -4.43 -12.66 15.31
CA PHE A 19 -4.73 -11.43 16.01
C PHE A 19 -5.23 -10.31 15.08
N ALA A 20 -4.90 -10.36 13.77
CA ALA A 20 -5.36 -9.40 12.77
C ALA A 20 -6.67 -9.82 12.07
N LYS A 21 -7.24 -10.99 12.42
CA LYS A 21 -8.41 -11.55 11.75
C LYS A 21 -9.61 -10.61 11.72
N HIS A 22 -9.89 -9.89 12.80
CA HIS A 22 -11.00 -8.95 12.88
C HIS A 22 -10.80 -7.74 11.96
N GLU A 23 -9.57 -7.26 11.80
CA GLU A 23 -9.22 -6.19 10.88
C GLU A 23 -9.38 -6.67 9.42
N LEU A 24 -8.90 -7.88 9.11
CA LEU A 24 -9.11 -8.53 7.81
C LEU A 24 -10.59 -8.56 7.44
N ASP A 25 -11.45 -9.01 8.37
CA ASP A 25 -12.89 -9.11 8.14
C ASP A 25 -13.55 -7.73 7.90
N ILE A 26 -13.12 -6.71 8.66
CA ILE A 26 -13.56 -5.32 8.47
C ILE A 26 -13.15 -4.79 7.09
N GLY A 27 -11.89 -4.96 6.72
CA GLY A 27 -11.37 -4.46 5.44
C GLY A 27 -12.00 -5.16 4.24
N ALA A 28 -12.12 -6.49 4.29
CA ALA A 28 -12.76 -7.26 3.22
C ALA A 28 -14.22 -6.85 3.02
N LYS A 29 -14.97 -6.70 4.13
CA LYS A 29 -16.35 -6.20 4.08
C LYS A 29 -16.41 -4.80 3.48
N ARG A 30 -15.52 -3.89 3.90
CA ARG A 30 -15.52 -2.49 3.45
C ARG A 30 -15.25 -2.40 1.95
N LEU A 31 -14.31 -3.17 1.41
CA LEU A 31 -14.07 -3.22 -0.03
C LEU A 31 -15.27 -3.81 -0.79
N ALA A 32 -15.93 -4.83 -0.23
CA ALA A 32 -17.16 -5.37 -0.81
C ALA A 32 -18.31 -4.35 -0.80
N ASP A 33 -18.43 -3.54 0.24
CA ASP A 33 -19.43 -2.44 0.33
C ASP A 33 -19.19 -1.37 -0.76
N TYR A 34 -17.95 -1.19 -1.24
CA TYR A 34 -17.62 -0.38 -2.43
C TYR A 34 -17.93 -1.09 -3.76
N GLY A 35 -18.42 -2.33 -3.72
CA GLY A 35 -18.66 -3.14 -4.92
C GLY A 35 -17.41 -3.72 -5.57
N LEU A 36 -16.31 -3.80 -4.82
CA LEU A 36 -15.04 -4.35 -5.27
C LEU A 36 -14.96 -5.86 -4.98
N ASN A 37 -14.49 -6.61 -5.96
CA ASN A 37 -14.11 -8.01 -5.79
C ASN A 37 -12.68 -8.07 -5.24
N VAL A 38 -12.51 -8.65 -4.07
CA VAL A 38 -11.20 -8.74 -3.41
C VAL A 38 -10.64 -10.14 -3.54
N ARG A 39 -9.41 -10.24 -4.01
CA ARG A 39 -8.64 -11.47 -4.05
C ARG A 39 -7.38 -11.31 -3.21
N PHE A 40 -7.26 -12.06 -2.14
CA PHE A 40 -5.99 -12.22 -1.45
C PHE A 40 -5.12 -13.16 -2.27
N MET A 41 -3.92 -12.71 -2.64
CA MET A 41 -3.01 -13.54 -3.41
C MET A 41 -2.57 -14.76 -2.58
N PRO A 42 -2.11 -15.84 -3.20
CA PRO A 42 -1.93 -17.13 -2.53
C PRO A 42 -1.18 -17.10 -1.20
N HIS A 43 -0.16 -16.23 -1.07
CA HIS A 43 0.65 -16.13 0.14
C HIS A 43 0.33 -14.89 0.99
N ALA A 44 -0.60 -14.04 0.56
CA ALA A 44 -0.93 -12.79 1.27
C ALA A 44 -1.37 -13.00 2.73
N LEU A 45 -1.93 -14.17 3.04
CA LEU A 45 -2.39 -14.57 4.37
C LEU A 45 -1.54 -15.69 5.01
N ALA A 46 -0.29 -15.86 4.57
CA ALA A 46 0.56 -16.95 5.05
C ALA A 46 1.20 -16.70 6.44
N GLY A 47 1.04 -15.48 6.99
CA GLY A 47 1.56 -15.10 8.29
C GLY A 47 3.00 -14.56 8.28
N ILE A 48 3.40 -13.99 9.41
CA ILE A 48 4.68 -13.27 9.55
C ILE A 48 5.87 -14.18 9.24
N GLU A 49 5.90 -15.38 9.81
CA GLU A 49 7.03 -16.28 9.67
C GLU A 49 7.24 -16.73 8.22
N HIS A 50 6.15 -17.10 7.54
CA HIS A 50 6.22 -17.52 6.15
C HIS A 50 6.70 -16.36 5.25
N ILE A 51 6.04 -15.22 5.34
CA ILE A 51 6.36 -14.03 4.53
C ILE A 51 7.82 -13.59 4.72
N LYS A 52 8.32 -13.63 5.94
CA LYS A 52 9.72 -13.31 6.25
C LYS A 52 10.71 -14.30 5.62
N ASN A 53 10.38 -15.59 5.63
CA ASN A 53 11.31 -16.62 5.18
C ASN A 53 11.22 -16.93 3.69
N HIS A 54 10.15 -16.51 2.99
CA HIS A 54 9.88 -16.82 1.59
C HIS A 54 9.70 -15.55 0.72
N PRO A 55 10.77 -14.78 0.46
CA PRO A 55 10.68 -13.62 -0.44
C PRO A 55 10.28 -14.00 -1.88
N GLU A 56 10.61 -15.23 -2.33
CA GLU A 56 10.19 -15.79 -3.60
C GLU A 56 8.67 -15.86 -3.76
N ASP A 57 7.95 -16.26 -2.71
CA ASP A 57 6.49 -16.35 -2.73
C ASP A 57 5.83 -14.97 -2.80
N ARG A 58 6.41 -13.99 -2.10
CA ARG A 58 5.97 -12.58 -2.18
C ARG A 58 6.14 -12.01 -3.59
N ALA A 59 7.30 -12.29 -4.22
CA ALA A 59 7.56 -11.88 -5.59
C ALA A 59 6.62 -12.60 -6.58
N ALA A 60 6.38 -13.90 -6.39
CA ALA A 60 5.44 -14.67 -7.21
C ALA A 60 4.02 -14.09 -7.15
N ASP A 61 3.53 -13.71 -5.96
CA ASP A 61 2.22 -13.08 -5.78
C ASP A 61 2.13 -11.75 -6.54
N LEU A 62 3.16 -10.90 -6.46
CA LEU A 62 3.21 -9.63 -7.19
C LEU A 62 3.18 -9.85 -8.71
N LEU A 63 4.01 -10.76 -9.22
CA LEU A 63 4.08 -11.09 -10.64
C LEU A 63 2.75 -11.68 -11.13
N ALA A 64 2.13 -12.58 -10.35
CA ALA A 64 0.84 -13.17 -10.68
C ALA A 64 -0.26 -12.11 -10.72
N ALA A 65 -0.29 -11.17 -9.77
CA ALA A 65 -1.25 -10.07 -9.76
C ALA A 65 -1.10 -9.16 -10.99
N PHE A 66 0.13 -8.89 -11.43
CA PHE A 66 0.36 -8.12 -12.67
C PHE A 66 -0.03 -8.89 -13.93
N ARG A 67 0.21 -10.20 -13.99
CA ARG A 67 -0.11 -11.05 -15.14
C ARG A 67 -1.60 -11.37 -15.29
N ASP A 68 -2.37 -11.31 -14.21
CA ASP A 68 -3.79 -11.64 -14.23
C ASP A 68 -4.61 -10.51 -14.89
N PRO A 69 -5.21 -10.73 -16.07
CA PRO A 69 -5.93 -9.68 -16.79
C PRO A 69 -7.22 -9.21 -16.10
N GLU A 70 -7.73 -9.96 -15.11
CA GLU A 70 -8.90 -9.56 -14.36
C GLU A 70 -8.61 -8.57 -13.26
N ILE A 71 -7.35 -8.44 -12.79
CA ILE A 71 -6.99 -7.52 -11.71
C ILE A 71 -6.82 -6.10 -12.26
N ASP A 72 -7.49 -5.14 -11.64
CA ASP A 72 -7.38 -3.72 -11.95
C ASP A 72 -6.42 -3.00 -11.02
N MET A 73 -6.35 -3.45 -9.75
CA MET A 73 -5.59 -2.80 -8.69
C MET A 73 -4.87 -3.81 -7.81
N ILE A 74 -3.62 -3.50 -7.47
CA ILE A 74 -2.80 -4.23 -6.52
C ILE A 74 -2.66 -3.36 -5.28
N LEU A 75 -3.15 -3.85 -4.14
CA LEU A 75 -3.13 -3.16 -2.85
C LEU A 75 -2.21 -3.91 -1.89
N CYS A 76 -1.17 -3.22 -1.41
CA CYS A 76 -0.29 -3.78 -0.40
C CYS A 76 -1.02 -3.98 0.93
N ALA A 77 -0.81 -5.12 1.58
CA ALA A 77 -1.42 -5.44 2.86
C ALA A 77 -0.98 -4.47 3.96
N ILE A 78 0.33 -4.28 4.07
CA ILE A 78 0.98 -3.37 5.03
C ILE A 78 2.44 -3.15 4.58
N GLY A 79 3.13 -2.21 5.20
CA GLY A 79 4.59 -2.06 5.11
C GLY A 79 5.35 -3.15 5.87
N GLY A 80 6.53 -2.82 6.33
CA GLY A 80 7.47 -3.71 7.03
C GLY A 80 8.88 -3.18 6.93
N ASP A 81 9.88 -4.07 6.65
CA ASP A 81 11.28 -3.66 6.65
C ASP A 81 12.20 -4.45 5.70
N ASP A 82 11.69 -5.37 4.89
CA ASP A 82 12.55 -6.25 4.09
C ASP A 82 12.07 -6.53 2.65
N THR A 83 11.18 -5.71 2.11
CA THR A 83 10.67 -5.91 0.74
C THR A 83 11.73 -5.81 -0.35
N TYR A 84 12.90 -5.22 -0.07
CA TYR A 84 14.05 -5.21 -0.99
C TYR A 84 14.51 -6.62 -1.38
N ARG A 85 14.27 -7.63 -0.54
CA ARG A 85 14.62 -9.03 -0.79
C ARG A 85 13.90 -9.64 -1.99
N LEU A 86 12.87 -8.95 -2.51
CA LEU A 86 12.16 -9.36 -3.71
C LEU A 86 12.97 -9.07 -4.99
N ALA A 87 13.94 -8.15 -4.93
CA ALA A 87 14.67 -7.70 -6.13
C ALA A 87 15.29 -8.82 -6.96
N PRO A 88 15.98 -9.82 -6.41
CA PRO A 88 16.53 -10.93 -7.23
C PRO A 88 15.44 -11.65 -8.04
N TYR A 89 14.30 -11.97 -7.41
CA TYR A 89 13.21 -12.71 -8.05
C TYR A 89 12.44 -11.89 -9.09
N LEU A 90 12.52 -10.57 -9.00
CA LEU A 90 11.80 -9.65 -9.89
C LEU A 90 12.66 -9.25 -11.11
N PHE A 91 13.99 -9.21 -10.97
CA PHE A 91 14.87 -8.62 -11.99
C PHE A 91 15.85 -9.60 -12.62
N GLU A 92 16.19 -10.74 -12.01
CA GLU A 92 17.25 -11.63 -12.51
C GLU A 92 17.02 -12.07 -13.97
N TYR A 93 15.76 -12.37 -14.33
CA TYR A 93 15.40 -12.81 -15.68
C TYR A 93 14.41 -11.87 -16.39
N GLY A 94 14.29 -10.62 -15.93
CA GLY A 94 13.33 -9.66 -16.50
C GLY A 94 11.86 -10.00 -16.21
N GLU A 95 11.60 -10.70 -15.11
CA GLU A 95 10.27 -11.18 -14.77
C GLU A 95 9.29 -10.03 -14.54
N LEU A 96 9.74 -8.96 -13.86
CA LEU A 96 8.90 -7.81 -13.58
C LEU A 96 8.60 -7.02 -14.86
N GLU A 97 9.59 -6.75 -15.69
CA GLU A 97 9.42 -6.06 -16.98
C GLU A 97 8.40 -6.79 -17.87
N THR A 98 8.49 -8.13 -17.88
CA THR A 98 7.55 -8.97 -18.63
C THR A 98 6.14 -8.90 -18.04
N ALA A 99 6.01 -9.00 -16.71
CA ALA A 99 4.72 -9.04 -16.02
C ALA A 99 3.95 -7.72 -16.15
N VAL A 100 4.66 -6.58 -16.16
CA VAL A 100 4.03 -5.25 -16.26
C VAL A 100 3.85 -4.76 -17.69
N SER A 101 4.29 -5.50 -18.69
CA SER A 101 4.21 -5.09 -20.09
C SER A 101 2.75 -4.88 -20.52
N GLY A 102 2.46 -3.66 -20.97
CA GLY A 102 1.12 -3.30 -21.49
C GLY A 102 0.01 -3.24 -20.45
N THR A 103 0.35 -3.14 -19.14
CA THR A 103 -0.65 -3.01 -18.08
C THR A 103 -0.79 -1.56 -17.59
N ASP A 104 -2.03 -1.17 -17.28
CA ASP A 104 -2.39 0.10 -16.62
C ASP A 104 -2.85 -0.12 -15.17
N LYS A 105 -2.47 -1.26 -14.57
CA LYS A 105 -2.90 -1.60 -13.22
C LYS A 105 -2.40 -0.59 -12.20
N ILE A 106 -3.28 -0.27 -11.26
CA ILE A 106 -2.95 0.57 -10.11
C ILE A 106 -2.14 -0.26 -9.11
N PHE A 107 -1.01 0.26 -8.66
CA PHE A 107 -0.29 -0.25 -7.50
C PHE A 107 -0.35 0.79 -6.38
N LEU A 108 -0.81 0.36 -5.20
CA LEU A 108 -1.04 1.21 -4.02
C LEU A 108 -0.42 0.58 -2.77
N GLY A 109 0.38 1.37 -2.05
CA GLY A 109 1.04 0.98 -0.81
C GLY A 109 1.84 2.13 -0.22
N PHE A 110 2.45 1.93 0.96
CA PHE A 110 3.31 2.93 1.60
C PHE A 110 4.34 2.28 2.54
N SER A 111 5.12 3.09 3.27
CA SER A 111 6.15 2.64 4.22
C SER A 111 7.25 1.84 3.49
N ASP A 112 7.63 0.65 3.96
CA ASP A 112 8.65 -0.19 3.34
C ASP A 112 8.38 -0.51 1.87
N THR A 113 7.10 -0.56 1.44
CA THR A 113 6.76 -0.74 0.02
C THR A 113 7.24 0.41 -0.87
N THR A 114 7.84 1.48 -0.32
CA THR A 114 8.60 2.47 -1.07
C THR A 114 9.59 1.82 -2.03
N VAL A 115 10.27 0.74 -1.61
CA VAL A 115 11.20 -0.01 -2.47
C VAL A 115 10.47 -0.61 -3.67
N ASN A 116 9.26 -1.15 -3.46
CA ASN A 116 8.44 -1.67 -4.57
C ASN A 116 8.02 -0.57 -5.55
N HIS A 117 7.68 0.63 -5.04
CA HIS A 117 7.42 1.79 -5.91
C HIS A 117 8.64 2.16 -6.76
N MET A 118 9.86 2.12 -6.19
CA MET A 118 11.09 2.36 -6.93
C MET A 118 11.36 1.27 -7.98
N MET A 119 11.15 -0.01 -7.62
CA MET A 119 11.27 -1.13 -8.55
C MET A 119 10.30 -0.99 -9.74
N LEU A 120 9.04 -0.65 -9.46
CA LEU A 120 8.00 -0.46 -10.47
C LEU A 120 8.27 0.79 -11.33
N HIS A 121 8.76 1.87 -10.73
CA HIS A 121 9.19 3.06 -11.48
C HIS A 121 10.33 2.74 -12.46
N LYS A 122 11.30 1.92 -12.06
CA LYS A 122 12.41 1.46 -12.91
C LYS A 122 11.92 0.78 -14.20
N VAL A 123 10.82 0.04 -14.13
CA VAL A 123 10.19 -0.65 -15.28
C VAL A 123 9.04 0.14 -15.91
N GLY A 124 8.90 1.43 -15.58
CA GLY A 124 7.98 2.36 -16.22
C GLY A 124 6.55 2.33 -15.71
N VAL A 125 6.26 1.64 -14.61
CA VAL A 125 4.92 1.61 -14.00
C VAL A 125 4.69 2.86 -13.15
N LYS A 126 3.56 3.50 -13.37
CA LYS A 126 3.08 4.59 -12.50
C LYS A 126 2.39 3.99 -11.28
N THR A 127 2.78 4.44 -10.10
CA THR A 127 2.25 3.94 -8.82
C THR A 127 1.66 5.06 -7.97
N PHE A 128 0.86 4.70 -6.97
CA PHE A 128 0.26 5.64 -6.03
C PHE A 128 0.75 5.31 -4.62
N TYR A 129 1.40 6.27 -3.98
CA TYR A 129 1.91 6.12 -2.63
C TYR A 129 0.93 6.71 -1.62
N GLY A 130 0.56 5.96 -0.58
CA GLY A 130 -0.26 6.53 0.49
C GLY A 130 -1.04 5.52 1.33
N GLN A 131 -1.86 4.66 0.75
CA GLN A 131 -2.73 3.77 1.53
C GLN A 131 -2.27 2.32 1.45
N SER A 132 -2.63 1.55 2.50
CA SER A 132 -2.53 0.10 2.51
C SER A 132 -3.82 -0.54 2.99
N PHE A 133 -3.92 -1.87 2.84
CA PHE A 133 -5.13 -2.58 3.26
C PHE A 133 -5.32 -2.51 4.78
N LEU A 134 -4.31 -2.91 5.56
CA LEU A 134 -4.44 -3.06 7.01
C LEU A 134 -4.49 -1.72 7.74
N SER A 135 -3.61 -0.78 7.38
CA SER A 135 -3.53 0.50 8.10
C SER A 135 -4.66 1.47 7.78
N ASP A 136 -5.25 1.36 6.57
CA ASP A 136 -6.21 2.35 6.08
C ASP A 136 -7.58 1.75 5.81
N VAL A 137 -7.64 0.70 4.97
CA VAL A 137 -8.92 0.08 4.64
C VAL A 137 -9.51 -0.63 5.83
N CYS A 138 -8.69 -1.21 6.72
CA CYS A 138 -9.13 -1.90 7.93
C CYS A 138 -9.26 -1.00 9.16
N GLU A 139 -9.23 0.35 9.02
CA GLU A 139 -9.37 1.26 10.18
C GLU A 139 -10.51 0.84 11.10
N LEU A 140 -10.21 0.67 12.39
CA LEU A 140 -11.12 0.11 13.37
C LEU A 140 -12.26 1.08 13.79
N GLY A 141 -12.13 2.37 13.53
CA GLY A 141 -13.07 3.42 13.97
C GLY A 141 -14.46 3.41 13.30
N GLY A 142 -14.84 2.31 12.65
CA GLY A 142 -16.13 2.15 11.98
C GLY A 142 -16.08 2.46 10.48
N GLU A 143 -15.38 3.49 10.07
CA GLU A 143 -15.15 3.88 8.67
C GLU A 143 -13.67 4.16 8.42
N MET A 144 -13.26 4.22 7.16
CA MET A 144 -11.97 4.81 6.80
C MET A 144 -11.93 6.27 7.23
N LEU A 145 -10.77 6.76 7.65
CA LEU A 145 -10.61 8.18 7.96
C LEU A 145 -11.04 9.05 6.76
N PRO A 146 -11.74 10.16 6.96
CA PRO A 146 -12.38 10.92 5.88
C PRO A 146 -11.43 11.33 4.76
N TYR A 147 -10.21 11.75 5.09
CA TYR A 147 -9.20 12.13 4.12
C TYR A 147 -8.72 10.93 3.30
N THR A 148 -8.43 9.81 3.95
CA THR A 148 -8.05 8.54 3.32
C THR A 148 -9.17 8.04 2.40
N ARG A 149 -10.42 8.03 2.89
CA ARG A 149 -11.59 7.61 2.13
C ARG A 149 -11.76 8.41 0.85
N ARG A 150 -11.67 9.74 0.93
CA ARG A 150 -11.79 10.64 -0.23
C ARG A 150 -10.86 10.25 -1.37
N TYR A 151 -9.57 10.05 -1.08
CA TYR A 151 -8.58 9.71 -2.12
C TYR A 151 -8.65 8.26 -2.57
N PHE A 152 -9.04 7.35 -1.69
CA PHE A 152 -9.31 5.96 -2.08
C PHE A 152 -10.49 5.89 -3.06
N GLU A 153 -11.60 6.57 -2.75
CA GLU A 153 -12.78 6.65 -3.63
C GLU A 153 -12.44 7.30 -4.98
N GLU A 154 -11.70 8.42 -5.00
CA GLU A 154 -11.25 9.03 -6.25
C GLU A 154 -10.43 8.05 -7.08
N LEU A 155 -9.49 7.35 -6.46
CA LEU A 155 -8.61 6.41 -7.16
C LEU A 155 -9.37 5.23 -7.76
N ILE A 156 -10.27 4.58 -7.00
CA ILE A 156 -11.03 3.43 -7.51
C ILE A 156 -12.05 3.83 -8.59
N GLN A 157 -12.57 5.06 -8.54
CA GLN A 157 -13.55 5.56 -9.51
C GLN A 157 -12.92 6.07 -10.80
N THR A 158 -11.76 6.72 -10.71
CA THR A 158 -11.16 7.43 -11.84
C THR A 158 -9.84 6.84 -12.35
N GLY A 159 -9.21 5.94 -11.58
CA GLY A 159 -7.87 5.41 -11.88
C GLY A 159 -6.74 6.39 -11.61
N THR A 160 -7.01 7.55 -11.02
CA THR A 160 -6.00 8.58 -10.75
C THR A 160 -6.39 9.46 -9.57
N ILE A 161 -5.43 10.24 -9.08
CA ILE A 161 -5.65 11.32 -8.11
C ILE A 161 -5.25 12.62 -8.80
N ARG A 162 -6.20 13.55 -8.95
CA ARG A 162 -6.01 14.79 -9.69
C ARG A 162 -5.22 15.83 -8.91
N ALA A 163 -5.50 15.95 -7.62
CA ALA A 163 -4.86 16.92 -6.76
C ALA A 163 -4.91 16.44 -5.30
N VAL A 164 -3.79 16.55 -4.61
CA VAL A 164 -3.72 16.33 -3.15
C VAL A 164 -3.83 17.70 -2.50
N THR A 165 -4.88 17.87 -1.69
CA THR A 165 -5.11 19.09 -0.89
C THR A 165 -4.77 18.82 0.56
N PRO A 166 -4.44 19.84 1.36
CA PRO A 166 -4.21 19.62 2.79
C PRO A 166 -5.48 19.07 3.48
N SER A 167 -5.28 18.34 4.56
CA SER A 167 -6.35 18.01 5.51
C SER A 167 -6.56 19.20 6.45
N ASP A 168 -7.78 19.37 6.94
CA ASP A 168 -8.12 20.27 8.04
C ASP A 168 -8.12 19.56 9.41
N THR A 169 -7.83 18.27 9.41
CA THR A 169 -7.89 17.40 10.58
C THR A 169 -6.74 16.40 10.56
N TRP A 170 -6.08 16.23 11.70
CA TRP A 170 -5.18 15.12 11.97
C TRP A 170 -5.72 14.25 13.11
N TYR A 171 -5.27 13.00 13.18
CA TYR A 171 -5.73 12.01 14.16
C TYR A 171 -4.55 11.46 14.95
N GLU A 172 -4.79 11.18 16.23
CA GLU A 172 -3.80 10.47 17.04
C GLU A 172 -3.61 9.05 16.50
N ALA A 173 -2.38 8.54 16.59
CA ALA A 173 -2.09 7.18 16.17
C ALA A 173 -2.77 6.17 17.11
N ARG A 174 -3.39 5.15 16.52
CA ARG A 174 -3.93 4.02 17.28
C ARG A 174 -2.78 3.22 17.90
N THR A 175 -2.89 2.90 19.17
CA THR A 175 -1.90 2.11 19.92
C THR A 175 -2.42 0.74 20.37
N ASP A 176 -3.75 0.59 20.42
CA ASP A 176 -4.43 -0.68 20.71
C ASP A 176 -5.20 -1.13 19.46
N PHE A 177 -4.80 -2.24 18.88
CA PHE A 177 -5.42 -2.86 17.70
C PHE A 177 -6.26 -4.09 18.06
N SER A 178 -6.63 -4.25 19.34
CA SER A 178 -7.48 -5.35 19.76
C SER A 178 -8.90 -5.25 19.20
N PRO A 179 -9.67 -6.35 19.13
CA PRO A 179 -11.07 -6.33 18.69
C PRO A 179 -11.98 -5.39 19.49
N LYS A 180 -11.58 -5.01 20.71
CA LYS A 180 -12.31 -4.04 21.55
C LYS A 180 -12.32 -2.63 20.95
N GLN A 181 -11.41 -2.34 20.06
CA GLN A 181 -11.29 -1.05 19.38
C GLN A 181 -12.21 -0.93 18.15
N ALA A 182 -12.89 -2.01 17.77
CA ALA A 182 -13.85 -1.97 16.66
C ALA A 182 -15.00 -0.98 16.99
N GLY A 183 -15.16 0.02 16.13
CA GLY A 183 -16.12 1.11 16.31
C GLY A 183 -15.64 2.26 17.22
N VAL A 184 -14.43 2.19 17.77
CA VAL A 184 -13.87 3.28 18.59
C VAL A 184 -13.14 4.28 17.70
N PRO A 185 -13.65 5.53 17.58
CA PRO A 185 -13.02 6.55 16.74
C PRO A 185 -11.68 7.00 17.34
N LEU A 186 -10.77 7.44 16.47
CA LEU A 186 -9.53 8.09 16.89
C LEU A 186 -9.80 9.53 17.36
N PRO A 187 -9.08 10.04 18.39
CA PRO A 187 -9.10 11.44 18.74
C PRO A 187 -8.68 12.30 17.54
N ALA A 188 -9.48 13.31 17.24
CA ALA A 188 -9.30 14.20 16.09
C ALA A 188 -8.94 15.61 16.54
N HIS A 189 -8.03 16.25 15.82
CA HIS A 189 -7.54 17.59 16.12
C HIS A 189 -7.51 18.45 14.85
N PRO A 190 -7.70 19.78 14.96
CA PRO A 190 -7.54 20.67 13.82
C PRO A 190 -6.15 20.65 13.24
N ASP A 191 -6.05 20.69 11.90
CA ASP A 191 -4.80 20.83 11.16
C ASP A 191 -4.80 22.17 10.40
N THR A 192 -3.65 22.81 10.35
CA THR A 192 -3.44 24.07 9.62
C THR A 192 -3.12 23.86 8.15
N GLY A 193 -2.94 22.61 7.74
CA GLY A 193 -2.63 22.22 6.37
C GLY A 193 -1.15 22.35 6.00
N PHE A 194 -0.87 22.55 4.70
CA PHE A 194 0.51 22.62 4.22
C PHE A 194 1.17 23.95 4.57
N GLU A 195 2.38 23.89 5.10
CA GLU A 195 3.23 25.05 5.39
C GLU A 195 4.46 25.04 4.48
N LEU A 196 4.72 26.18 3.82
CA LEU A 196 5.92 26.36 3.02
C LEU A 196 7.09 26.72 3.93
N LEU A 197 7.98 25.77 4.17
CA LEU A 197 9.18 26.00 5.00
C LEU A 197 10.31 26.66 4.23
N GLN A 198 10.47 26.35 2.95
CA GLN A 198 11.56 26.86 2.11
C GLN A 198 11.23 26.77 0.62
N GLY A 199 11.78 27.67 -0.17
CA GLY A 199 11.70 27.63 -1.64
C GLY A 199 10.53 28.41 -2.22
N SER A 200 10.13 28.07 -3.45
CA SER A 200 9.00 28.69 -4.15
C SER A 200 7.69 27.98 -3.85
N PRO A 201 6.58 28.69 -3.62
CA PRO A 201 5.27 28.06 -3.45
C PRO A 201 4.73 27.42 -4.73
N ARG A 202 5.35 27.66 -5.87
CA ARG A 202 4.98 27.08 -7.15
C ARG A 202 6.20 26.46 -7.82
N PHE A 203 6.11 25.17 -8.08
CA PHE A 203 7.12 24.41 -8.83
C PHE A 203 6.41 23.31 -9.61
N SER A 204 7.11 22.74 -10.60
CA SER A 204 6.63 21.60 -11.37
C SER A 204 7.76 20.60 -11.58
N GLY A 205 7.41 19.32 -11.66
CA GLY A 205 8.37 18.23 -11.86
C GLY A 205 7.78 16.87 -11.57
N LYS A 206 8.58 15.83 -11.73
CA LYS A 206 8.24 14.49 -11.26
C LYS A 206 8.47 14.42 -9.75
N ILE A 207 7.52 13.82 -9.04
CA ILE A 207 7.67 13.53 -7.63
C ILE A 207 8.30 12.15 -7.49
N LEU A 208 9.40 12.08 -6.75
CA LEU A 208 10.01 10.85 -6.28
C LEU A 208 10.13 10.95 -4.76
N GLY A 209 9.62 9.95 -4.05
CA GLY A 209 9.61 9.98 -2.59
C GLY A 209 9.01 8.71 -2.00
N GLY A 210 8.81 8.74 -0.69
CA GLY A 210 8.26 7.62 0.06
C GLY A 210 8.60 7.75 1.54
N CYS A 211 8.73 6.63 2.23
CA CYS A 211 9.13 6.57 3.64
C CYS A 211 10.59 7.03 3.79
N ILE A 212 10.83 8.00 4.67
CA ILE A 212 12.17 8.57 4.89
C ILE A 212 13.11 7.50 5.46
N ASP A 213 12.66 6.68 6.40
CA ASP A 213 13.48 5.62 7.00
C ASP A 213 13.92 4.61 5.94
N THR A 214 12.98 4.17 5.09
CA THR A 214 13.28 3.25 3.98
C THR A 214 14.24 3.88 2.96
N LEU A 215 14.04 5.15 2.60
CA LEU A 215 14.91 5.87 1.67
C LEU A 215 16.31 6.11 2.25
N PHE A 216 16.40 6.42 3.54
CA PHE A 216 17.68 6.59 4.23
C PHE A 216 18.49 5.30 4.17
N ASP A 217 17.92 4.18 4.60
CA ASP A 217 18.57 2.86 4.53
C ASP A 217 19.00 2.48 3.10
N PHE A 218 18.18 2.85 2.11
CA PHE A 218 18.46 2.60 0.71
C PHE A 218 19.66 3.39 0.18
N PHE A 219 19.75 4.68 0.53
CA PHE A 219 20.85 5.55 0.07
C PHE A 219 22.11 5.43 0.89
N ASP A 220 22.01 5.09 2.17
CA ASP A 220 23.18 4.86 3.04
C ASP A 220 23.90 3.53 2.75
N GLY A 221 23.26 2.64 1.98
CA GLY A 221 23.82 1.34 1.63
C GLY A 221 23.86 0.34 2.81
N GLY A 222 23.24 0.67 3.93
CA GLY A 222 23.27 -0.16 5.13
C GLY A 222 22.47 -1.46 4.98
N ARG A 223 21.17 -1.36 4.76
CA ARG A 223 20.26 -2.52 4.68
C ARG A 223 20.19 -3.13 3.30
N TYR A 224 20.44 -2.35 2.24
CA TYR A 224 20.21 -2.73 0.84
C TYR A 224 21.51 -2.86 0.02
N ALA A 225 22.66 -2.88 0.68
CA ALA A 225 23.98 -3.02 0.05
C ALA A 225 24.28 -4.44 -0.40
#